data_7e4f2830b5456caa87450c7a1a8cb4b0
#
_entry.id   7e4f2830b5456caa87450c7a1a8cb4b0
#
_cell.length_a   1.000
_cell.length_b   1.000
_cell.length_c   1.000
_cell.angle_alpha   90.00
_cell.angle_beta   90.00
_cell.angle_gamma   90.00
#
_symmetry.space_group_name_H-M   'P 1'
#
loop_
_entity.id
_entity.type
_entity.pdbx_description
1 polymer ?
#
loop_
_entity_poly.entity_id
_entity_poly.type
_entity_poly.pdbx_seq_one_letter_code
_entity_poly.pdbx_strand_id
1 'polypeptide(L)'
;MTKFARGWSLASMAAVMLGATALSGPAFAQDRGGFDRHNHFAQNATTSNTFGGGGGFGGGGGSTTQQSIDPGPRGGDPGAGGPLPGLSQDELNFFKAAKDIFEEVEDVGDGLGPRFNLDSCGGCHAQPATGGSSPATNPQVANATAKGAKNTVPSFITANGPVREARFVRNPDGTPDGGVHDLFVITGRADAPGCNITQPNFAAAVSANNVIFRTPTPTFGLGLVEAVPDSGLQAAFAASAQQRRSLGISGTFNRNGNDGTITRFGWKAQNKSLLIFSGEAYNVEMGVTNEAFQNEREENPSCQFNNLPESTTRLVNTTNSASPASDFSSDIVNFTAFMRMLAPPTPATSATAPTAQSTSPTTSTTSTSSTSSTTQVAAATADSAIAAAAGSSTPSTSTTSTSSTATVSRGQQVFTNVGCQACHARNQTTGKAAMTGQSNVTFQPYSDFAVHDMGTGLADNVSQGNANGRQFRSAPLWGVGQRLFFLHDGRSNDLDRAIRQHASNGSEANGVISNYNQLGLTDRQSLVAFLRSL
;
A
#
# COMPACT_ATOMS: atom_id res chain seq x y z
N MET A 1 -38.04 37.59 -27.04
CA MET A 1 -37.30 36.33 -27.32
C MET A 1 -36.13 36.28 -26.35
N THR A 2 -36.36 35.70 -25.16
CA THR A 2 -35.47 35.76 -24.03
C THR A 2 -34.85 34.37 -23.84
N LYS A 3 -33.53 34.27 -24.00
CA LYS A 3 -32.74 33.04 -23.74
C LYS A 3 -32.55 32.90 -22.24
N PHE A 4 -33.06 31.84 -21.62
CA PHE A 4 -32.69 31.39 -20.28
C PHE A 4 -31.36 30.64 -20.34
N ALA A 5 -30.32 31.27 -19.84
CA ALA A 5 -29.08 30.58 -19.48
C ALA A 5 -29.24 30.02 -18.05
N ARG A 6 -29.17 28.70 -17.89
CA ARG A 6 -29.08 28.07 -16.57
C ARG A 6 -27.61 28.02 -16.17
N GLY A 7 -27.17 29.00 -15.38
CA GLY A 7 -25.91 28.93 -14.66
C GLY A 7 -26.07 28.04 -13.44
N TRP A 8 -25.33 26.96 -13.37
CA TRP A 8 -25.19 26.18 -12.16
C TRP A 8 -24.14 26.85 -11.29
N SER A 9 -24.54 27.25 -10.09
CA SER A 9 -23.66 27.92 -9.13
C SER A 9 -22.68 26.92 -8.52
N LEU A 10 -21.39 27.17 -8.68
CA LEU A 10 -20.27 26.51 -8.02
C LEU A 10 -20.35 26.49 -6.48
N ALA A 11 -21.26 27.27 -5.89
CA ALA A 11 -21.47 27.32 -4.44
C ALA A 11 -22.01 26.02 -3.81
N SER A 12 -22.60 25.11 -4.60
CA SER A 12 -23.20 23.88 -4.05
C SER A 12 -22.17 22.74 -3.81
N MET A 13 -21.01 22.77 -4.44
CA MET A 13 -19.96 21.76 -4.18
C MET A 13 -19.08 22.07 -2.96
N ALA A 14 -18.87 23.32 -2.64
CA ALA A 14 -18.12 23.73 -1.45
C ALA A 14 -18.84 23.43 -0.13
N ALA A 15 -20.19 23.42 -0.13
CA ALA A 15 -20.98 23.23 1.10
C ALA A 15 -20.95 21.80 1.67
N VAL A 16 -20.52 20.78 0.90
CA VAL A 16 -20.38 19.39 1.38
C VAL A 16 -19.03 19.16 2.08
N MET A 17 -18.07 20.06 1.93
CA MET A 17 -16.70 19.92 2.48
C MET A 17 -16.48 20.64 3.82
N LEU A 18 -17.37 21.55 4.24
CA LEU A 18 -17.17 22.46 5.39
C LEU A 18 -17.92 22.08 6.67
N GLY A 19 -18.27 20.82 6.86
CA GLY A 19 -18.89 20.30 8.09
C GLY A 19 -17.92 19.92 9.22
N ALA A 20 -16.69 20.40 9.24
CA ALA A 20 -15.76 20.20 10.35
C ALA A 20 -15.62 21.48 11.17
N THR A 21 -16.48 21.65 12.16
CA THR A 21 -16.28 22.65 13.21
C THR A 21 -15.09 22.29 14.08
N ALA A 22 -14.14 23.17 14.18
CA ALA A 22 -13.05 23.10 15.12
C ALA A 22 -13.59 23.09 16.56
N LEU A 23 -13.36 22.02 17.29
CA LEU A 23 -13.51 21.95 18.74
C LEU A 23 -12.14 21.62 19.33
N SER A 24 -11.57 22.61 19.98
CA SER A 24 -10.44 22.46 20.88
C SER A 24 -10.81 21.52 22.03
N GLY A 25 -10.16 20.36 22.12
CA GLY A 25 -10.33 19.41 23.21
C GLY A 25 -9.15 19.45 24.18
N PRO A 26 -9.38 19.18 25.48
CA PRO A 26 -8.36 19.30 26.50
C PRO A 26 -7.39 18.10 26.52
N ALA A 27 -6.20 18.37 27.08
CA ALA A 27 -5.13 17.44 27.33
C ALA A 27 -5.58 16.22 28.15
N PHE A 28 -5.14 15.03 27.75
CA PHE A 28 -5.35 13.80 28.50
C PHE A 28 -4.36 13.70 29.67
N ALA A 29 -4.91 13.62 30.86
CA ALA A 29 -4.22 13.21 32.07
C ALA A 29 -3.98 11.69 32.04
N GLN A 30 -2.78 11.31 32.47
CA GLN A 30 -2.39 9.92 32.71
C GLN A 30 -3.19 9.34 33.87
N ASP A 31 -3.74 8.15 33.69
CA ASP A 31 -4.13 7.32 34.82
C ASP A 31 -3.16 6.13 34.93
N ARG A 32 -2.56 6.04 36.14
CA ARG A 32 -1.62 4.99 36.53
C ARG A 32 -2.40 3.88 37.24
N GLY A 33 -2.38 2.71 36.64
CA GLY A 33 -2.80 1.49 37.32
C GLY A 33 -1.78 0.38 37.07
N GLY A 34 -0.85 0.20 38.01
CA GLY A 34 0.06 -0.91 38.00
C GLY A 34 -0.61 -2.20 38.46
N PHE A 35 -0.18 -3.31 37.95
CA PHE A 35 -0.02 -4.53 38.73
C PHE A 35 0.98 -5.53 38.10
N ASP A 36 1.67 -6.17 38.94
CA ASP A 36 2.89 -6.94 39.04
C ASP A 36 2.94 -8.30 38.30
N ARG A 37 4.19 -8.59 37.85
CA ARG A 37 4.97 -9.85 37.90
C ARG A 37 4.39 -11.17 37.40
N HIS A 38 5.05 -11.86 36.57
CA HIS A 38 6.14 -12.81 36.64
C HIS A 38 6.37 -13.60 35.34
N ASN A 39 7.59 -13.53 34.90
CA ASN A 39 8.60 -14.57 34.64
C ASN A 39 8.40 -15.62 33.54
N HIS A 40 9.49 -15.64 32.75
CA HIS A 40 10.18 -16.78 32.12
C HIS A 40 9.54 -17.42 30.89
N PHE A 41 10.16 -17.30 29.74
CA PHE A 41 11.23 -18.17 29.27
C PHE A 41 11.78 -17.66 27.93
N ALA A 42 13.08 -17.76 27.87
CA ALA A 42 13.95 -17.44 26.77
C ALA A 42 13.95 -18.54 25.69
N GLN A 43 14.46 -18.10 24.53
CA GLN A 43 15.26 -18.88 23.58
C GLN A 43 14.58 -19.70 22.51
N ASN A 44 14.92 -19.33 21.35
CA ASN A 44 15.58 -19.95 20.19
C ASN A 44 14.78 -19.65 18.92
N ALA A 45 15.34 -19.31 17.79
CA ALA A 45 16.64 -19.60 17.25
C ALA A 45 16.92 -18.70 16.05
N THR A 46 18.10 -18.22 16.00
CA THR A 46 18.84 -17.85 14.80
C THR A 46 18.95 -19.02 13.84
N THR A 47 18.63 -18.81 12.55
CA THR A 47 19.25 -19.57 11.47
C THR A 47 19.67 -18.63 10.36
N SER A 48 20.95 -18.32 10.41
CA SER A 48 21.75 -17.81 9.30
C SER A 48 21.90 -18.92 8.26
N ASN A 49 21.58 -18.65 7.01
CA ASN A 49 21.99 -19.50 5.88
C ASN A 49 23.30 -18.94 5.31
N THR A 50 24.39 -19.59 5.69
CA THR A 50 25.70 -19.49 5.02
C THR A 50 25.77 -20.56 3.94
N PHE A 51 26.10 -20.19 2.74
CA PHE A 51 26.52 -21.09 1.66
C PHE A 51 27.93 -21.62 1.94
N GLY A 52 28.07 -22.95 1.91
CA GLY A 52 29.36 -23.63 1.91
C GLY A 52 29.20 -25.01 1.31
N GLY A 53 30.00 -25.29 0.31
CA GLY A 53 29.91 -26.50 -0.53
C GLY A 53 30.66 -27.71 0.00
N GLY A 54 30.30 -28.85 -0.53
CA GLY A 54 31.18 -29.98 -0.78
C GLY A 54 31.08 -31.20 0.14
N GLY A 55 30.73 -32.36 -0.43
CA GLY A 55 31.03 -33.67 0.15
C GLY A 55 29.91 -34.70 -0.04
N GLY A 56 29.95 -35.50 -1.09
CA GLY A 56 29.00 -36.55 -1.37
C GLY A 56 29.16 -37.78 -0.48
N PHE A 57 28.02 -38.47 -0.24
CA PHE A 57 27.93 -39.94 -0.15
C PHE A 57 26.50 -40.36 -0.54
N GLY A 58 26.44 -41.42 -1.37
CA GLY A 58 25.24 -41.87 -2.01
C GLY A 58 24.26 -42.61 -1.10
N GLY A 59 23.01 -42.59 -1.50
CA GLY A 59 21.91 -43.37 -0.94
C GLY A 59 20.61 -42.94 -1.62
N GLY A 60 20.09 -43.78 -2.53
CA GLY A 60 18.93 -43.50 -3.36
C GLY A 60 17.67 -43.16 -2.57
N GLY A 61 17.05 -42.08 -2.90
CA GLY A 61 15.74 -41.62 -2.55
C GLY A 61 15.46 -40.41 -3.41
N GLY A 62 14.63 -40.55 -4.44
CA GLY A 62 14.28 -39.45 -5.33
C GLY A 62 13.72 -38.28 -4.55
N SER A 63 14.54 -37.27 -4.29
CA SER A 63 14.11 -35.94 -3.86
C SER A 63 13.44 -35.28 -5.06
N THR A 64 12.12 -35.46 -5.16
CA THR A 64 11.33 -34.56 -5.99
C THR A 64 11.50 -33.17 -5.38
N THR A 65 12.28 -32.32 -6.02
CA THR A 65 12.24 -30.88 -5.80
C THR A 65 10.77 -30.46 -5.94
N GLN A 66 10.12 -30.20 -4.80
CA GLN A 66 8.72 -29.81 -4.78
C GLN A 66 8.64 -28.46 -5.49
N GLN A 67 8.13 -28.48 -6.71
CA GLN A 67 7.93 -27.28 -7.53
C GLN A 67 7.06 -26.32 -6.74
N SER A 68 7.41 -25.04 -6.72
CA SER A 68 6.59 -24.01 -6.07
C SER A 68 5.14 -24.11 -6.54
N ILE A 69 4.19 -24.04 -5.60
CA ILE A 69 2.76 -24.06 -5.90
C ILE A 69 2.34 -22.72 -6.52
N ASP A 70 2.99 -21.64 -6.12
CA ASP A 70 2.75 -20.32 -6.65
C ASP A 70 3.51 -20.09 -7.96
N PRO A 71 2.79 -19.85 -9.10
CA PRO A 71 3.43 -19.59 -10.38
C PRO A 71 4.08 -18.21 -10.47
N GLY A 72 3.91 -17.37 -9.43
CA GLY A 72 4.33 -15.97 -9.45
C GLY A 72 3.22 -15.01 -9.92
N PRO A 73 3.51 -13.71 -10.01
CA PRO A 73 2.53 -12.69 -10.37
C PRO A 73 1.96 -12.94 -11.78
N ARG A 74 0.65 -12.72 -11.91
CA ARG A 74 -0.06 -12.82 -13.18
C ARG A 74 0.51 -11.79 -14.18
N GLY A 75 0.82 -12.25 -15.38
CA GLY A 75 1.19 -11.39 -16.51
C GLY A 75 -0.01 -10.77 -17.23
N GLY A 76 0.27 -9.99 -18.27
CA GLY A 76 -0.72 -9.33 -19.13
C GLY A 76 -1.19 -7.97 -18.61
N ASP A 77 -2.28 -7.46 -19.16
CA ASP A 77 -2.88 -6.19 -18.76
C ASP A 77 -3.19 -6.20 -17.25
N PRO A 78 -2.74 -5.19 -16.49
CA PRO A 78 -3.08 -5.07 -15.08
C PRO A 78 -4.59 -4.98 -14.82
N GLY A 79 -5.37 -4.45 -15.75
CA GLY A 79 -6.79 -4.17 -15.53
C GLY A 79 -7.03 -3.25 -14.34
N ALA A 80 -6.07 -2.36 -14.05
CA ALA A 80 -6.03 -1.52 -12.86
C ALA A 80 -5.48 -0.12 -13.19
N GLY A 81 -5.63 0.83 -12.28
CA GLY A 81 -5.11 2.20 -12.43
C GLY A 81 -6.03 3.12 -13.23
N GLY A 82 -7.15 2.62 -13.75
CA GLY A 82 -8.16 3.41 -14.44
C GLY A 82 -9.30 3.89 -13.54
N PRO A 83 -10.14 4.81 -14.05
CA PRO A 83 -11.28 5.36 -13.30
C PRO A 83 -12.42 4.35 -13.16
N LEU A 84 -13.25 4.53 -12.13
CA LEU A 84 -14.49 3.79 -11.96
C LEU A 84 -15.43 4.00 -13.17
N PRO A 85 -16.15 2.97 -13.61
CA PRO A 85 -17.17 3.13 -14.65
C PRO A 85 -18.34 3.98 -14.13
N GLY A 86 -18.94 4.77 -15.04
CA GLY A 86 -20.13 5.58 -14.74
C GLY A 86 -19.84 6.94 -14.13
N LEU A 87 -18.58 7.36 -14.05
CA LEU A 87 -18.22 8.74 -13.71
C LEU A 87 -18.67 9.72 -14.79
N SER A 88 -19.09 10.92 -14.39
CA SER A 88 -19.35 12.03 -15.31
C SER A 88 -18.07 12.49 -16.01
N GLN A 89 -18.21 13.27 -17.10
CA GLN A 89 -17.04 13.80 -17.81
C GLN A 89 -16.18 14.72 -16.92
N ASP A 90 -16.79 15.51 -16.07
CA ASP A 90 -16.08 16.39 -15.13
C ASP A 90 -15.31 15.59 -14.08
N GLU A 91 -15.92 14.51 -13.54
CA GLU A 91 -15.24 13.60 -12.63
C GLU A 91 -14.09 12.86 -13.33
N LEU A 92 -14.24 12.46 -14.59
CA LEU A 92 -13.16 11.85 -15.38
C LEU A 92 -12.00 12.81 -15.62
N ASN A 93 -12.29 14.08 -15.87
CA ASN A 93 -11.25 15.11 -16.02
C ASN A 93 -10.53 15.35 -14.70
N PHE A 94 -11.28 15.41 -13.58
CA PHE A 94 -10.70 15.55 -12.26
C PHE A 94 -9.89 14.32 -11.86
N PHE A 95 -10.34 13.10 -12.16
CA PHE A 95 -9.57 11.87 -11.94
C PHE A 95 -8.20 11.92 -12.61
N LYS A 96 -8.12 12.39 -13.86
CA LYS A 96 -6.85 12.49 -14.59
C LYS A 96 -5.91 13.49 -13.93
N ALA A 97 -6.39 14.71 -13.65
CA ALA A 97 -5.59 15.72 -13.01
C ALA A 97 -5.13 15.30 -11.60
N ALA A 98 -6.02 14.69 -10.81
CA ALA A 98 -5.72 14.17 -9.50
C ALA A 98 -4.73 12.99 -9.53
N LYS A 99 -4.76 12.18 -10.61
CA LYS A 99 -3.76 11.13 -10.85
C LYS A 99 -2.39 11.72 -11.12
N ASP A 100 -2.30 12.78 -11.91
CA ASP A 100 -1.04 13.46 -12.22
C ASP A 100 -0.40 14.01 -10.93
N ILE A 101 -1.19 14.62 -10.03
CA ILE A 101 -0.74 15.05 -8.68
C ILE A 101 -0.31 13.88 -7.81
N PHE A 102 -1.00 12.73 -7.88
CA PHE A 102 -0.60 11.52 -7.13
C PHE A 102 0.73 10.91 -7.62
N GLU A 103 1.08 11.12 -8.89
CA GLU A 103 2.32 10.68 -9.53
C GLU A 103 3.44 11.72 -9.46
N GLU A 104 3.15 12.93 -9.02
CA GLU A 104 4.12 14.03 -8.88
C GLU A 104 5.29 13.63 -7.98
N VAL A 105 6.47 14.16 -8.31
CA VAL A 105 7.69 13.98 -7.52
C VAL A 105 8.00 15.30 -6.84
N GLU A 106 7.79 15.33 -5.54
CA GLU A 106 7.97 16.51 -4.71
C GLU A 106 9.46 16.86 -4.53
N ASP A 107 9.74 18.13 -4.48
CA ASP A 107 11.04 18.62 -3.99
C ASP A 107 10.87 19.45 -2.71
N VAL A 108 12.00 19.96 -2.19
CA VAL A 108 11.95 20.74 -0.93
C VAL A 108 11.16 22.04 -1.11
N GLY A 109 11.12 22.58 -2.33
CA GLY A 109 10.31 23.76 -2.65
C GLY A 109 8.81 23.49 -2.63
N ASP A 110 8.41 22.25 -2.92
CA ASP A 110 7.02 21.78 -2.91
C ASP A 110 6.58 21.30 -1.52
N GLY A 111 7.51 21.16 -0.56
CA GLY A 111 7.23 20.80 0.82
C GLY A 111 7.85 19.49 1.27
N LEU A 112 8.61 18.77 0.42
CA LEU A 112 9.24 17.52 0.80
C LEU A 112 10.16 17.67 2.01
N GLY A 113 9.95 16.87 3.02
CA GLY A 113 10.81 16.77 4.18
C GLY A 113 10.41 17.72 5.32
N PRO A 114 11.35 17.97 6.25
CA PRO A 114 12.78 17.60 6.34
C PRO A 114 13.09 16.11 6.48
N ARG A 115 12.10 15.29 6.85
CA ARG A 115 12.20 13.83 6.95
C ARG A 115 11.17 13.19 6.03
N PHE A 116 11.56 12.12 5.33
CA PHE A 116 10.68 11.47 4.35
C PHE A 116 11.07 10.00 4.11
N ASN A 117 10.15 9.23 3.54
CA ASN A 117 10.38 7.84 3.11
C ASN A 117 10.57 7.72 1.60
N LEU A 118 9.86 8.55 0.84
CA LEU A 118 9.99 8.73 -0.61
C LEU A 118 9.38 10.08 -0.99
N ASP A 119 9.64 10.53 -2.21
CA ASP A 119 9.25 11.84 -2.75
C ASP A 119 8.03 11.79 -3.70
N SER A 120 7.30 10.68 -3.74
CA SER A 120 6.11 10.51 -4.59
C SER A 120 5.18 9.43 -4.05
N CYS A 121 3.86 9.70 -4.03
CA CYS A 121 2.86 8.68 -3.74
C CYS A 121 2.90 7.56 -4.79
N GLY A 122 2.98 7.95 -6.08
CA GLY A 122 3.06 7.02 -7.22
C GLY A 122 4.29 6.13 -7.17
N GLY A 123 5.41 6.60 -6.60
CA GLY A 123 6.63 5.81 -6.45
C GLY A 123 6.47 4.59 -5.55
N CYS A 124 5.72 4.72 -4.44
CA CYS A 124 5.40 3.61 -3.53
C CYS A 124 4.22 2.77 -4.02
N HIS A 125 3.21 3.41 -4.61
CA HIS A 125 1.96 2.80 -5.05
C HIS A 125 1.95 2.54 -6.57
N ALA A 126 2.96 1.80 -7.09
CA ALA A 126 3.23 1.64 -8.52
C ALA A 126 2.77 0.29 -9.12
N GLN A 127 2.62 -0.77 -8.33
CA GLN A 127 2.42 -2.14 -8.84
C GLN A 127 1.01 -2.67 -8.56
N PRO A 128 0.27 -3.17 -9.57
CA PRO A 128 0.62 -3.33 -10.99
C PRO A 128 0.41 -2.06 -11.83
N ALA A 129 -0.17 -1.02 -11.27
CA ALA A 129 -0.41 0.30 -11.85
C ALA A 129 -0.47 1.32 -10.71
N THR A 130 -0.53 2.62 -11.06
CA THR A 130 -0.71 3.72 -10.09
C THR A 130 -1.91 3.48 -9.19
N GLY A 131 -1.70 3.61 -7.89
CA GLY A 131 -2.64 3.22 -6.84
C GLY A 131 -2.45 1.79 -6.34
N GLY A 132 -1.44 1.09 -6.82
CA GLY A 132 -1.11 -0.28 -6.40
C GLY A 132 -0.31 -0.38 -5.10
N SER A 133 0.67 -1.28 -5.09
CA SER A 133 1.56 -1.52 -3.97
C SER A 133 3.02 -1.39 -4.42
N SER A 134 3.94 -1.91 -3.63
CA SER A 134 5.38 -1.85 -3.89
C SER A 134 5.77 -2.41 -5.26
N PRO A 135 6.54 -1.65 -6.07
CA PRO A 135 7.09 -2.12 -7.33
C PRO A 135 8.20 -3.16 -7.14
N ALA A 136 8.62 -3.80 -8.25
CA ALA A 136 9.68 -4.81 -8.25
C ALA A 136 11.06 -4.22 -7.95
N THR A 137 11.32 -2.99 -8.40
CA THR A 137 12.54 -2.23 -8.08
C THR A 137 12.17 -1.18 -7.05
N ASN A 138 12.82 -1.21 -5.91
CA ASN A 138 12.54 -0.31 -4.80
C ASN A 138 13.14 1.09 -5.05
N PRO A 139 12.32 2.13 -5.30
CA PRO A 139 12.82 3.46 -5.61
C PRO A 139 13.51 4.14 -4.41
N GLN A 140 13.27 3.70 -3.18
CA GLN A 140 13.90 4.23 -1.98
C GLN A 140 15.43 4.15 -2.02
N VAL A 141 15.98 3.13 -2.69
CA VAL A 141 17.44 2.97 -2.83
C VAL A 141 18.06 4.12 -3.62
N ALA A 142 17.44 4.52 -4.73
CA ALA A 142 17.90 5.63 -5.55
C ALA A 142 17.62 6.99 -4.87
N ASN A 143 16.48 7.09 -4.18
CA ASN A 143 16.05 8.32 -3.53
C ASN A 143 16.98 8.72 -2.36
N ALA A 144 17.59 7.76 -1.68
CA ALA A 144 18.50 8.01 -0.55
C ALA A 144 19.60 9.03 -0.86
N THR A 145 20.10 9.05 -2.08
CA THR A 145 21.17 9.97 -2.52
C THR A 145 20.73 10.96 -3.62
N ALA A 146 19.44 10.98 -3.93
CA ALA A 146 18.89 11.89 -4.92
C ALA A 146 19.20 13.35 -4.57
N LYS A 147 19.44 14.16 -5.59
CA LYS A 147 19.78 15.59 -5.45
C LYS A 147 20.95 15.87 -4.48
N GLY A 148 21.85 14.89 -4.26
CA GLY A 148 23.03 15.02 -3.40
C GLY A 148 22.80 14.80 -1.91
N ALA A 149 21.67 14.24 -1.52
CA ALA A 149 21.37 13.87 -0.13
C ALA A 149 22.45 12.96 0.49
N LYS A 150 22.70 13.12 1.79
CA LYS A 150 23.75 12.37 2.53
C LYS A 150 23.19 11.26 3.39
N ASN A 151 22.23 10.51 2.86
CA ASN A 151 21.63 9.40 3.58
C ASN A 151 22.40 8.09 3.36
N THR A 152 22.35 7.21 4.35
CA THR A 152 22.75 5.81 4.22
C THR A 152 21.48 4.98 4.01
N VAL A 153 21.47 4.12 2.99
CA VAL A 153 20.36 3.18 2.78
C VAL A 153 20.33 2.19 3.96
N PRO A 154 19.24 2.12 4.75
CA PRO A 154 19.13 1.16 5.83
C PRO A 154 19.23 -0.28 5.31
N SER A 155 19.82 -1.20 6.08
CA SER A 155 20.11 -2.57 5.66
C SER A 155 18.87 -3.39 5.24
N PHE A 156 17.70 -3.01 5.69
CA PHE A 156 16.42 -3.64 5.36
C PHE A 156 15.76 -3.09 4.09
N ILE A 157 16.33 -2.04 3.49
CA ILE A 157 15.92 -1.49 2.19
C ILE A 157 16.88 -2.02 1.13
N THR A 158 16.35 -2.77 0.17
CA THR A 158 17.15 -3.41 -0.88
C THR A 158 16.53 -3.15 -2.25
N ALA A 159 17.34 -3.12 -3.29
CA ALA A 159 16.94 -2.75 -4.66
C ALA A 159 15.78 -3.61 -5.21
N ASN A 160 15.72 -4.89 -4.84
CA ASN A 160 14.68 -5.83 -5.30
C ASN A 160 13.75 -6.27 -4.16
N GLY A 161 13.79 -5.58 -3.03
CA GLY A 161 12.89 -5.78 -1.91
C GLY A 161 11.68 -4.83 -1.95
N PRO A 162 10.72 -5.02 -1.05
CA PRO A 162 9.56 -4.14 -0.99
C PRO A 162 9.94 -2.73 -0.53
N VAL A 163 9.20 -1.74 -1.02
CA VAL A 163 9.12 -0.43 -0.40
C VAL A 163 8.58 -0.60 1.02
N ARG A 164 9.18 0.09 1.97
CA ARG A 164 8.83 -0.01 3.39
C ARG A 164 8.86 1.34 4.09
N GLU A 165 7.93 1.55 5.01
CA GLU A 165 8.09 2.45 6.14
C GLU A 165 8.69 1.68 7.33
N ALA A 166 9.41 2.37 8.21
CA ALA A 166 9.93 1.83 9.45
C ALA A 166 9.21 2.46 10.65
N ARG A 167 8.80 1.61 11.61
CA ARG A 167 8.23 2.08 12.89
C ARG A 167 9.05 1.52 14.03
N PHE A 168 9.30 2.34 15.05
CA PHE A 168 9.87 1.82 16.28
C PHE A 168 8.75 1.34 17.20
N VAL A 169 9.00 0.21 17.86
CA VAL A 169 8.03 -0.39 18.78
C VAL A 169 8.02 0.37 20.10
N ARG A 170 9.21 0.87 20.52
CA ARG A 170 9.41 1.52 21.82
C ARG A 170 10.32 2.73 21.71
N ASN A 171 10.03 3.71 22.54
CA ASN A 171 10.90 4.84 22.83
C ASN A 171 12.13 4.40 23.65
N PRO A 172 13.19 5.22 23.76
CA PRO A 172 14.37 4.91 24.57
C PRO A 172 14.09 4.64 26.05
N ASP A 173 13.01 5.21 26.61
CA ASP A 173 12.55 4.98 27.98
C ASP A 173 11.73 3.69 28.16
N GLY A 174 11.51 2.93 27.07
CA GLY A 174 10.74 1.69 27.04
C GLY A 174 9.23 1.86 26.90
N THR A 175 8.71 3.08 26.85
CA THR A 175 7.30 3.35 26.55
C THR A 175 6.96 2.96 25.10
N PRO A 176 5.68 2.62 24.79
CA PRO A 176 5.27 2.38 23.41
C PRO A 176 5.53 3.61 22.54
N ASP A 177 6.10 3.39 21.35
CA ASP A 177 6.24 4.37 20.30
C ASP A 177 5.18 4.10 19.22
N GLY A 178 5.48 3.24 18.24
CA GLY A 178 4.60 2.89 17.13
C GLY A 178 4.54 3.96 16.04
N GLY A 179 5.24 5.08 16.19
CA GLY A 179 5.38 6.14 15.20
C GLY A 179 6.23 5.72 14.01
N VAL A 180 5.99 6.35 12.86
CA VAL A 180 6.86 6.22 11.69
C VAL A 180 8.16 6.98 11.94
N HIS A 181 9.28 6.32 11.69
CA HIS A 181 10.60 6.91 11.67
C HIS A 181 11.07 6.95 10.23
N ASP A 182 11.06 8.12 9.64
CA ASP A 182 11.34 8.32 8.23
C ASP A 182 12.75 7.89 7.87
N LEU A 183 12.87 7.23 6.73
CA LEU A 183 14.10 6.59 6.29
C LEU A 183 15.19 7.61 5.98
N PHE A 184 14.81 8.77 5.45
CA PHE A 184 15.73 9.75 4.88
C PHE A 184 15.50 11.15 5.42
N VAL A 185 16.52 11.97 5.26
CA VAL A 185 16.51 13.39 5.60
C VAL A 185 17.01 14.22 4.40
N ILE A 186 16.59 15.47 4.30
CA ILE A 186 17.00 16.35 3.19
C ILE A 186 18.44 16.86 3.30
N THR A 187 19.15 16.56 4.38
CA THR A 187 20.54 17.00 4.58
C THR A 187 21.43 16.65 3.39
N GLY A 188 22.07 17.65 2.86
CA GLY A 188 23.00 17.54 1.72
C GLY A 188 22.35 17.68 0.36
N ARG A 189 21.01 17.71 0.26
CA ARG A 189 20.33 17.97 -1.03
C ARG A 189 20.67 19.39 -1.53
N ALA A 190 20.76 19.51 -2.85
CA ALA A 190 21.04 20.81 -3.50
C ALA A 190 19.91 21.82 -3.30
N ASP A 191 18.67 21.36 -3.13
CA ASP A 191 17.47 22.15 -2.87
C ASP A 191 17.22 22.42 -1.37
N ALA A 192 18.12 21.94 -0.46
CA ALA A 192 18.04 22.15 1.00
C ALA A 192 19.34 22.76 1.58
N PRO A 193 19.81 23.92 1.08
CA PRO A 193 21.08 24.50 1.50
C PRO A 193 21.06 24.89 2.98
N GLY A 194 22.03 24.37 3.76
CA GLY A 194 22.19 24.71 5.18
C GLY A 194 21.41 23.80 6.14
N CYS A 195 20.50 22.95 5.67
CA CYS A 195 19.86 21.96 6.52
C CYS A 195 20.87 20.90 6.96
N ASN A 196 20.91 20.64 8.27
CA ASN A 196 21.81 19.64 8.85
C ASN A 196 21.10 18.90 10.00
N ILE A 197 20.33 17.87 9.65
CA ILE A 197 19.69 16.95 10.58
C ILE A 197 20.21 15.53 10.34
N THR A 198 20.12 14.68 11.35
CA THR A 198 20.63 13.32 11.30
C THR A 198 19.52 12.34 10.94
N GLN A 199 19.87 11.37 10.11
CA GLN A 199 19.03 10.20 9.85
C GLN A 199 18.87 9.38 11.14
N PRO A 200 17.70 8.74 11.40
CA PRO A 200 17.52 7.84 12.52
C PRO A 200 18.53 6.70 12.52
N ASN A 201 18.97 6.25 13.70
CA ASN A 201 19.92 5.14 13.80
C ASN A 201 19.21 3.78 13.64
N PHE A 202 18.88 3.44 12.41
CA PHE A 202 18.21 2.18 12.09
C PHE A 202 19.06 0.95 12.41
N ALA A 203 20.39 1.02 12.34
CA ALA A 203 21.26 -0.11 12.70
C ALA A 203 21.10 -0.47 14.18
N ALA A 204 21.06 0.53 15.07
CA ALA A 204 20.80 0.31 16.49
C ALA A 204 19.39 -0.23 16.75
N ALA A 205 18.38 0.33 16.08
CA ALA A 205 16.99 -0.13 16.21
C ALA A 205 16.80 -1.58 15.75
N VAL A 206 17.41 -1.97 14.62
CA VAL A 206 17.42 -3.36 14.14
C VAL A 206 18.11 -4.29 15.14
N SER A 207 19.28 -3.90 15.65
CA SER A 207 20.03 -4.70 16.64
C SER A 207 19.26 -4.88 17.96
N ALA A 208 18.45 -3.91 18.33
CA ALA A 208 17.59 -3.95 19.52
C ALA A 208 16.24 -4.66 19.27
N ASN A 209 15.96 -5.18 18.07
CA ASN A 209 14.65 -5.68 17.65
C ASN A 209 13.52 -4.66 17.89
N ASN A 210 13.82 -3.37 17.72
CA ASN A 210 12.91 -2.26 17.97
C ASN A 210 12.31 -1.67 16.68
N VAL A 211 12.46 -2.32 15.54
CA VAL A 211 11.93 -1.85 14.27
C VAL A 211 10.97 -2.87 13.66
N ILE A 212 9.84 -2.39 13.19
CA ILE A 212 8.89 -3.14 12.35
C ILE A 212 8.68 -2.39 11.03
N PHE A 213 8.16 -3.10 10.05
CA PHE A 213 8.00 -2.58 8.70
C PHE A 213 6.56 -2.68 8.24
N ARG A 214 6.16 -1.73 7.38
CA ARG A 214 4.92 -1.83 6.62
C ARG A 214 5.17 -1.49 5.15
N THR A 215 4.44 -2.18 4.29
CA THR A 215 4.45 -1.95 2.85
C THR A 215 3.24 -1.11 2.44
N PRO A 216 3.31 -0.39 1.30
CA PRO A 216 2.17 0.36 0.78
C PRO A 216 0.94 -0.54 0.57
N THR A 217 -0.21 -0.13 1.09
CA THR A 217 -1.49 -0.80 0.84
C THR A 217 -2.05 -0.35 -0.51
N PRO A 218 -2.55 -1.25 -1.38
CA PRO A 218 -3.21 -0.81 -2.61
C PRO A 218 -4.38 0.13 -2.31
N THR A 219 -4.52 1.16 -3.14
CA THR A 219 -5.57 2.17 -3.03
C THR A 219 -6.74 1.94 -3.99
N PHE A 220 -6.67 0.88 -4.81
CA PHE A 220 -7.72 0.50 -5.75
C PHE A 220 -9.07 0.33 -5.08
N GLY A 221 -10.12 0.91 -5.65
CA GLY A 221 -11.49 0.73 -5.21
C GLY A 221 -11.82 1.29 -3.82
N LEU A 222 -10.92 2.05 -3.20
CA LEU A 222 -11.13 2.54 -1.83
C LEU A 222 -12.30 3.51 -1.72
N GLY A 223 -12.67 4.22 -2.80
CA GLY A 223 -13.89 5.04 -2.83
C GLY A 223 -15.16 4.21 -2.64
N LEU A 224 -15.22 3.00 -3.22
CA LEU A 224 -16.33 2.08 -2.97
C LEU A 224 -16.33 1.61 -1.50
N VAL A 225 -15.15 1.32 -0.94
CA VAL A 225 -15.02 0.93 0.48
C VAL A 225 -15.47 2.06 1.42
N GLU A 226 -15.08 3.31 1.12
CA GLU A 226 -15.51 4.49 1.90
C GLU A 226 -17.03 4.64 1.90
N ALA A 227 -17.68 4.34 0.77
CA ALA A 227 -19.12 4.45 0.59
C ALA A 227 -19.95 3.31 1.19
N VAL A 228 -19.33 2.24 1.74
CA VAL A 228 -20.06 1.19 2.46
C VAL A 228 -20.53 1.74 3.81
N PRO A 229 -21.84 1.72 4.12
CA PRO A 229 -22.32 2.15 5.45
C PRO A 229 -21.87 1.16 6.53
N ASP A 230 -21.70 1.64 7.76
CA ASP A 230 -21.31 0.79 8.90
C ASP A 230 -22.26 -0.39 9.09
N SER A 231 -23.56 -0.18 8.89
CA SER A 231 -24.57 -1.25 8.93
C SER A 231 -24.33 -2.31 7.85
N GLY A 232 -23.83 -1.93 6.68
CA GLY A 232 -23.45 -2.87 5.61
C GLY A 232 -22.26 -3.74 6.00
N LEU A 233 -21.20 -3.13 6.56
CA LEU A 233 -20.04 -3.86 7.09
C LEU A 233 -20.46 -4.84 8.20
N GLN A 234 -21.30 -4.37 9.14
CA GLN A 234 -21.82 -5.22 10.22
C GLN A 234 -22.67 -6.37 9.69
N ALA A 235 -23.53 -6.15 8.70
CA ALA A 235 -24.35 -7.18 8.10
C ALA A 235 -23.50 -8.22 7.38
N ALA A 236 -22.51 -7.80 6.58
CA ALA A 236 -21.58 -8.71 5.89
C ALA A 236 -20.77 -9.54 6.89
N PHE A 237 -20.30 -8.93 7.97
CA PHE A 237 -19.61 -9.61 9.06
C PHE A 237 -20.52 -10.62 9.79
N ALA A 238 -21.76 -10.24 10.07
CA ALA A 238 -22.75 -11.13 10.71
C ALA A 238 -23.11 -12.34 9.84
N ALA A 239 -23.14 -12.18 8.51
CA ALA A 239 -23.46 -13.27 7.58
C ALA A 239 -22.47 -14.45 7.66
N SER A 240 -21.21 -14.22 8.01
CA SER A 240 -20.19 -15.27 8.20
C SER A 240 -20.08 -15.80 9.63
N ALA A 241 -20.93 -15.32 10.57
CA ALA A 241 -20.78 -15.58 12.00
C ALA A 241 -20.78 -17.08 12.38
N GLN A 242 -21.59 -17.92 11.71
CA GLN A 242 -21.60 -19.37 11.98
C GLN A 242 -20.28 -20.01 11.56
N GLN A 243 -19.80 -19.72 10.37
CA GLN A 243 -18.53 -20.24 9.86
C GLN A 243 -17.35 -19.74 10.72
N ARG A 244 -17.34 -18.46 11.08
CA ARG A 244 -16.30 -17.91 11.99
C ARG A 244 -16.27 -18.65 13.32
N ARG A 245 -17.42 -18.83 13.96
CA ARG A 245 -17.50 -19.59 15.23
C ARG A 245 -16.98 -21.02 15.11
N SER A 246 -17.31 -21.72 14.02
CA SER A 246 -16.83 -23.10 13.80
C SER A 246 -15.30 -23.19 13.58
N LEU A 247 -14.67 -22.09 13.16
CA LEU A 247 -13.23 -21.99 12.91
C LEU A 247 -12.46 -21.29 14.05
N GLY A 248 -13.14 -20.85 15.11
CA GLY A 248 -12.51 -20.13 16.22
C GLY A 248 -12.13 -18.70 15.88
N ILE A 249 -12.79 -18.09 14.89
CA ILE A 249 -12.54 -16.73 14.44
C ILE A 249 -13.51 -15.77 15.15
N SER A 250 -12.99 -14.78 15.85
CA SER A 250 -13.77 -13.72 16.48
C SER A 250 -13.85 -12.48 15.59
N GLY A 251 -12.75 -11.82 15.37
CA GLY A 251 -12.65 -10.55 14.66
C GLY A 251 -13.38 -9.40 15.37
N THR A 252 -12.95 -8.18 15.13
CA THR A 252 -13.60 -6.96 15.65
C THR A 252 -13.43 -5.81 14.66
N PHE A 253 -14.29 -4.78 14.76
CA PHE A 253 -14.08 -3.56 14.01
C PHE A 253 -13.26 -2.57 14.84
N ASN A 254 -12.23 -1.99 14.24
CA ASN A 254 -11.62 -0.80 14.77
C ASN A 254 -12.59 0.39 14.60
N ARG A 255 -12.54 1.36 15.49
CA ARG A 255 -13.53 2.45 15.53
C ARG A 255 -12.86 3.79 15.77
N ASN A 256 -13.44 4.81 15.16
CA ASN A 256 -13.05 6.19 15.41
C ASN A 256 -13.40 6.57 16.86
N GLY A 257 -12.43 7.11 17.59
CA GLY A 257 -12.60 7.50 18.99
C GLY A 257 -13.56 8.65 19.21
N ASN A 258 -13.83 9.49 18.19
CA ASN A 258 -14.69 10.67 18.33
C ASN A 258 -16.17 10.33 18.19
N ASP A 259 -16.54 9.43 17.27
CA ASP A 259 -17.95 9.19 16.93
C ASP A 259 -18.33 7.69 16.93
N GLY A 260 -17.38 6.80 17.23
CA GLY A 260 -17.63 5.37 17.31
C GLY A 260 -17.91 4.68 15.97
N THR A 261 -17.80 5.38 14.84
CA THR A 261 -18.00 4.79 13.51
C THR A 261 -16.87 3.83 13.15
N ILE A 262 -17.16 2.86 12.28
CA ILE A 262 -16.19 1.86 11.85
C ILE A 262 -15.11 2.51 10.99
N THR A 263 -13.86 2.31 11.37
CA THR A 263 -12.67 2.67 10.59
C THR A 263 -12.26 1.51 9.70
N ARG A 264 -11.68 1.77 8.51
CA ARG A 264 -11.50 0.75 7.48
C ARG A 264 -10.24 0.86 6.63
N PHE A 265 -9.46 1.95 6.77
CA PHE A 265 -8.24 2.17 5.99
C PHE A 265 -7.00 1.96 6.84
N GLY A 266 -5.88 1.62 6.18
CA GLY A 266 -4.64 1.23 6.82
C GLY A 266 -4.58 -0.24 7.24
N TRP A 267 -3.39 -0.73 7.60
CA TRP A 267 -3.17 -2.12 7.98
C TRP A 267 -3.93 -2.56 9.24
N LYS A 268 -4.24 -1.61 10.12
CA LYS A 268 -5.00 -1.85 11.35
C LYS A 268 -6.41 -1.22 11.32
N ALA A 269 -6.90 -0.89 10.13
CA ALA A 269 -8.17 -0.19 9.95
C ALA A 269 -8.26 1.07 10.84
N GLN A 270 -7.19 1.86 10.94
CA GLN A 270 -7.13 2.98 11.87
C GLN A 270 -7.80 4.25 11.34
N ASN A 271 -7.96 4.40 10.03
CA ASN A 271 -8.55 5.59 9.41
C ASN A 271 -9.97 5.34 8.89
N LYS A 272 -10.84 6.34 9.08
CA LYS A 272 -12.24 6.33 8.66
C LYS A 272 -12.45 6.89 7.27
N SER A 273 -11.72 7.95 6.89
CA SER A 273 -11.89 8.65 5.63
C SER A 273 -10.61 8.70 4.82
N LEU A 274 -10.76 8.71 3.50
CA LEU A 274 -9.62 8.82 2.59
C LEU A 274 -8.95 10.19 2.70
N LEU A 275 -9.70 11.26 3.00
CA LEU A 275 -9.12 12.60 3.18
C LEU A 275 -8.14 12.66 4.35
N ILE A 276 -8.55 12.14 5.51
CA ILE A 276 -7.67 12.10 6.69
C ILE A 276 -6.50 11.13 6.44
N PHE A 277 -6.76 10.01 5.77
CA PHE A 277 -5.70 9.05 5.45
C PHE A 277 -4.68 9.62 4.46
N SER A 278 -5.12 10.41 3.46
CA SER A 278 -4.23 11.13 2.54
C SER A 278 -3.38 12.15 3.27
N GLY A 279 -4.00 12.96 4.14
CA GLY A 279 -3.29 13.97 4.91
C GLY A 279 -2.28 13.38 5.89
N GLU A 280 -2.64 12.27 6.58
CA GLU A 280 -1.72 11.52 7.43
C GLU A 280 -0.54 10.98 6.61
N ALA A 281 -0.82 10.32 5.48
CA ALA A 281 0.22 9.73 4.64
C ALA A 281 1.15 10.80 4.04
N TYR A 282 0.63 11.92 3.59
CA TYR A 282 1.44 12.99 3.02
C TYR A 282 2.41 13.58 4.04
N ASN A 283 1.94 13.80 5.27
CA ASN A 283 2.80 14.27 6.36
C ASN A 283 3.78 13.19 6.84
N VAL A 284 3.33 11.93 6.96
CA VAL A 284 4.11 10.85 7.57
C VAL A 284 5.10 10.23 6.59
N GLU A 285 4.78 10.15 5.29
CA GLU A 285 5.65 9.49 4.30
C GLU A 285 6.55 10.47 3.54
N MET A 286 6.11 11.72 3.39
CA MET A 286 6.81 12.72 2.59
C MET A 286 7.23 13.96 3.39
N GLY A 287 6.75 14.09 4.63
CA GLY A 287 7.03 15.22 5.51
C GLY A 287 6.18 16.46 5.24
N VAL A 288 5.34 16.46 4.22
CA VAL A 288 4.58 17.65 3.79
C VAL A 288 3.44 17.95 4.76
N THR A 289 3.48 19.12 5.36
CA THR A 289 2.39 19.63 6.21
C THR A 289 1.19 20.03 5.36
N ASN A 290 -0.01 19.82 5.89
CA ASN A 290 -1.24 20.06 5.16
C ASN A 290 -2.39 20.52 6.08
N GLU A 291 -3.55 20.83 5.52
CA GLU A 291 -4.70 21.35 6.27
C GLU A 291 -5.16 20.45 7.42
N ALA A 292 -5.00 19.13 7.29
CA ALA A 292 -5.38 18.16 8.30
C ALA A 292 -4.25 17.87 9.30
N PHE A 293 -2.98 18.00 8.89
CA PHE A 293 -1.77 17.74 9.66
C PHE A 293 -0.81 18.92 9.52
N GLN A 294 -1.01 19.93 10.35
CA GLN A 294 -0.36 21.23 10.21
C GLN A 294 1.02 21.33 10.88
N ASN A 295 1.38 20.35 11.69
CA ASN A 295 2.62 20.39 12.47
C ASN A 295 3.76 19.72 11.70
N GLU A 296 4.87 20.44 11.63
CA GLU A 296 6.13 19.90 11.13
C GLU A 296 6.62 18.73 12.01
N ARG A 297 7.19 17.71 11.38
CA ARG A 297 7.74 16.54 12.08
C ARG A 297 9.17 16.74 12.56
N GLU A 298 9.88 17.71 11.98
CA GLU A 298 11.22 18.13 12.40
C GLU A 298 11.20 19.65 12.62
N GLU A 299 11.43 20.06 13.85
CA GLU A 299 11.33 21.47 14.26
C GLU A 299 12.65 22.25 14.13
N ASN A 300 13.66 21.73 13.43
CA ASN A 300 14.90 22.45 13.21
C ASN A 300 14.68 23.61 12.21
N PRO A 301 14.75 24.88 12.64
CA PRO A 301 14.43 26.01 11.77
C PRO A 301 15.33 26.12 10.53
N SER A 302 16.55 25.56 10.56
CA SER A 302 17.46 25.57 9.40
C SER A 302 17.04 24.59 8.29
N CYS A 303 16.03 23.75 8.56
CA CYS A 303 15.52 22.76 7.63
C CYS A 303 14.08 23.05 7.17
N GLN A 304 13.48 24.13 7.64
CA GLN A 304 12.14 24.57 7.27
C GLN A 304 12.24 25.65 6.19
N PHE A 305 11.95 25.29 4.96
CA PHE A 305 12.11 26.15 3.79
C PHE A 305 10.82 26.83 3.36
N ASN A 306 9.67 26.32 3.80
CA ASN A 306 8.35 26.73 3.38
C ASN A 306 7.53 27.31 4.52
N ASN A 307 6.44 28.00 4.18
CA ASN A 307 5.42 28.42 5.15
C ASN A 307 4.49 27.26 5.47
N LEU A 308 4.21 27.05 6.75
CA LEU A 308 3.31 25.99 7.20
C LEU A 308 1.85 26.44 7.30
N PRO A 309 0.88 25.58 6.98
CA PRO A 309 1.06 24.31 6.30
C PRO A 309 1.38 24.51 4.80
N GLU A 310 2.17 23.60 4.23
CA GLU A 310 2.73 23.72 2.89
C GLU A 310 1.68 23.46 1.81
N SER A 311 0.92 22.40 1.93
CA SER A 311 -0.18 22.07 1.01
C SER A 311 -1.52 22.55 1.58
N THR A 312 -2.13 23.53 0.89
CA THR A 312 -3.41 24.12 1.31
C THR A 312 -4.33 24.41 0.14
N THR A 313 -5.63 24.31 0.35
CA THR A 313 -6.64 24.75 -0.63
C THR A 313 -6.54 26.25 -0.85
N ARG A 314 -6.34 26.66 -2.08
CA ARG A 314 -6.25 28.07 -2.49
C ARG A 314 -7.61 28.57 -2.93
N LEU A 315 -8.28 29.33 -2.07
CA LEU A 315 -9.60 29.90 -2.37
C LEU A 315 -9.57 31.10 -3.32
N VAL A 316 -8.40 31.69 -3.53
CA VAL A 316 -8.23 32.86 -4.42
C VAL A 316 -7.12 32.54 -5.41
N ASN A 317 -7.50 32.35 -6.66
CA ASN A 317 -6.56 32.32 -7.76
C ASN A 317 -6.44 33.73 -8.38
N THR A 318 -5.29 34.33 -8.22
CA THR A 318 -4.99 35.67 -8.75
C THR A 318 -4.51 35.63 -10.20
N THR A 319 -4.24 34.45 -10.77
CA THR A 319 -3.51 34.33 -12.04
C THR A 319 -4.35 33.84 -13.23
N ASN A 320 -5.37 33.03 -13.00
CA ASN A 320 -6.19 32.54 -14.13
C ASN A 320 -7.56 32.00 -13.68
N SER A 321 -8.64 32.59 -14.18
CA SER A 321 -10.02 32.14 -13.91
C SER A 321 -10.42 30.85 -14.64
N ALA A 322 -9.55 30.31 -15.50
CA ALA A 322 -9.78 29.11 -16.29
C ALA A 322 -9.04 27.87 -15.76
N SER A 323 -8.35 27.98 -14.63
CA SER A 323 -7.63 26.86 -14.03
C SER A 323 -8.59 25.74 -13.58
N PRO A 324 -8.23 24.47 -13.77
CA PRO A 324 -9.04 23.33 -13.32
C PRO A 324 -9.15 23.28 -11.79
N ALA A 325 -10.14 22.54 -11.29
CA ALA A 325 -10.35 22.42 -9.83
C ALA A 325 -9.14 21.87 -9.08
N SER A 326 -8.29 21.07 -9.73
CA SER A 326 -7.02 20.56 -9.19
C SER A 326 -6.04 21.66 -8.78
N ASP A 327 -6.02 22.77 -9.50
CA ASP A 327 -5.09 23.88 -9.22
C ASP A 327 -5.47 24.70 -7.98
N PHE A 328 -6.71 24.53 -7.50
CA PHE A 328 -7.21 25.22 -6.31
C PHE A 328 -7.23 24.31 -5.08
N SER A 329 -7.35 23.01 -5.30
CA SER A 329 -7.44 22.03 -4.23
C SER A 329 -6.05 21.73 -3.68
N SER A 330 -5.94 21.53 -2.37
CA SER A 330 -4.72 20.96 -1.78
C SER A 330 -4.49 19.54 -2.30
N ASP A 331 -3.24 19.08 -2.22
CA ASP A 331 -2.84 17.76 -2.73
C ASP A 331 -3.60 16.65 -2.02
N ILE A 332 -3.88 16.79 -0.73
CA ILE A 332 -4.67 15.80 0.01
C ILE A 332 -6.11 15.66 -0.52
N VAL A 333 -6.67 16.73 -1.08
CA VAL A 333 -7.99 16.69 -1.76
C VAL A 333 -7.84 15.99 -3.12
N ASN A 334 -6.77 16.29 -3.86
CA ASN A 334 -6.46 15.62 -5.13
C ASN A 334 -6.20 14.12 -4.92
N PHE A 335 -5.36 13.73 -3.97
CA PHE A 335 -5.12 12.32 -3.63
C PHE A 335 -6.41 11.60 -3.24
N THR A 336 -7.25 12.26 -2.46
CA THR A 336 -8.56 11.72 -2.07
C THR A 336 -9.48 11.54 -3.27
N ALA A 337 -9.54 12.52 -4.17
CA ALA A 337 -10.35 12.46 -5.38
C ALA A 337 -9.87 11.32 -6.30
N PHE A 338 -8.56 11.19 -6.50
CA PHE A 338 -7.97 10.07 -7.24
C PHE A 338 -8.41 8.72 -6.64
N MET A 339 -8.18 8.49 -5.35
CA MET A 339 -8.51 7.22 -4.69
C MET A 339 -10.02 6.93 -4.65
N ARG A 340 -10.87 7.97 -4.54
CA ARG A 340 -12.33 7.80 -4.58
C ARG A 340 -12.83 7.35 -5.95
N MET A 341 -12.19 7.81 -7.00
CA MET A 341 -12.57 7.52 -8.37
C MET A 341 -11.79 6.38 -9.01
N LEU A 342 -10.78 5.85 -8.33
CA LEU A 342 -9.95 4.75 -8.82
C LEU A 342 -10.72 3.42 -8.77
N ALA A 343 -10.79 2.73 -9.91
CA ALA A 343 -11.46 1.44 -10.00
C ALA A 343 -10.75 0.32 -9.23
N PRO A 344 -11.47 -0.68 -8.70
CA PRO A 344 -10.86 -1.94 -8.32
C PRO A 344 -10.29 -2.65 -9.57
N PRO A 345 -9.20 -3.44 -9.41
CA PRO A 345 -8.65 -4.22 -10.51
C PRO A 345 -9.67 -5.20 -11.09
N THR A 346 -9.64 -5.38 -12.39
CA THR A 346 -10.47 -6.35 -13.08
C THR A 346 -9.87 -7.75 -12.94
N PRO A 347 -10.60 -8.74 -12.40
CA PRO A 347 -10.13 -10.10 -12.34
C PRO A 347 -9.89 -10.68 -13.74
N ALA A 348 -8.85 -11.51 -13.91
CA ALA A 348 -8.66 -12.23 -15.16
C ALA A 348 -9.65 -13.40 -15.25
N THR A 349 -10.16 -13.65 -16.45
CA THR A 349 -11.02 -14.82 -16.71
C THR A 349 -10.26 -16.15 -16.62
N SER A 350 -8.94 -16.10 -16.85
CA SER A 350 -8.00 -17.18 -16.63
C SER A 350 -6.68 -16.62 -16.11
N ALA A 351 -6.03 -17.28 -15.15
CA ALA A 351 -4.70 -16.86 -14.70
C ALA A 351 -3.68 -17.20 -15.80
N THR A 352 -3.04 -16.20 -16.36
CA THR A 352 -1.89 -16.37 -17.27
C THR A 352 -0.62 -16.49 -16.43
N ALA A 353 0.22 -17.46 -16.75
CA ALA A 353 1.53 -17.60 -16.12
C ALA A 353 2.41 -16.37 -16.41
N PRO A 354 3.35 -16.03 -15.52
CA PRO A 354 4.19 -14.85 -15.68
C PRO A 354 4.97 -14.89 -16.98
N THR A 355 4.82 -13.87 -17.79
CA THR A 355 5.79 -13.56 -18.84
C THR A 355 6.99 -12.94 -18.14
N ALA A 356 8.17 -13.54 -18.31
CA ALA A 356 9.40 -12.91 -17.86
C ALA A 356 9.43 -11.48 -18.43
N GLN A 357 9.47 -10.50 -17.56
CA GLN A 357 9.52 -9.10 -17.96
C GLN A 357 10.84 -8.86 -18.72
N SER A 358 10.75 -8.81 -20.04
CA SER A 358 11.85 -8.37 -20.88
C SER A 358 12.06 -6.88 -20.59
N THR A 359 13.11 -6.55 -19.87
CA THR A 359 13.61 -5.19 -19.77
C THR A 359 14.34 -4.83 -21.05
N SER A 360 13.58 -4.59 -22.12
CA SER A 360 14.09 -3.93 -23.32
C SER A 360 13.38 -2.59 -23.46
N PRO A 361 14.09 -1.48 -23.52
CA PRO A 361 13.49 -0.20 -23.83
C PRO A 361 12.96 -0.25 -25.27
N THR A 362 11.65 -0.18 -25.42
CA THR A 362 11.00 -0.06 -26.72
C THR A 362 11.27 1.34 -27.27
N THR A 363 12.28 1.45 -28.13
CA THR A 363 12.44 2.62 -29.01
C THR A 363 11.33 2.57 -30.04
N SER A 364 10.26 3.30 -29.82
CA SER A 364 9.23 3.54 -30.84
C SER A 364 9.77 4.51 -31.88
N THR A 365 10.25 3.99 -33.02
CA THR A 365 10.49 4.78 -34.22
C THR A 365 9.17 5.10 -34.88
N THR A 366 8.63 6.28 -34.59
CA THR A 366 7.57 6.86 -35.39
C THR A 366 8.22 7.68 -36.50
N SER A 367 8.17 7.16 -37.71
CA SER A 367 8.54 7.90 -38.91
C SER A 367 7.46 8.92 -39.22
N THR A 368 7.74 10.20 -39.04
CA THR A 368 7.01 11.29 -39.71
C THR A 368 8.02 12.27 -40.33
N SER A 369 7.79 12.51 -41.57
CA SER A 369 8.59 13.36 -42.45
C SER A 369 8.45 14.85 -42.13
N SER A 370 9.61 15.52 -42.05
CA SER A 370 10.00 16.88 -42.44
C SER A 370 9.07 18.07 -42.21
N THR A 371 9.54 19.05 -41.45
CA THR A 371 10.10 20.31 -42.01
C THR A 371 10.86 21.10 -40.94
N SER A 372 11.95 21.69 -41.40
CA SER A 372 13.02 22.41 -40.69
C SER A 372 12.58 23.63 -39.89
N SER A 373 13.23 23.86 -38.74
CA SER A 373 13.84 25.15 -38.39
C SER A 373 14.84 24.98 -37.24
N THR A 374 16.02 25.47 -37.45
CA THR A 374 17.22 25.48 -36.61
C THR A 374 17.11 26.37 -35.38
N THR A 375 17.52 25.84 -34.22
CA THR A 375 18.35 26.61 -33.27
C THR A 375 19.11 25.65 -32.37
N GLN A 376 20.43 25.74 -32.38
CA GLN A 376 21.36 24.94 -31.58
C GLN A 376 21.45 25.47 -30.16
N VAL A 377 21.47 24.59 -29.16
CA VAL A 377 22.25 24.76 -27.92
C VAL A 377 22.81 23.40 -27.51
N ALA A 378 24.08 23.41 -27.13
CA ALA A 378 24.95 22.26 -27.00
C ALA A 378 24.64 21.34 -25.81
N ALA A 379 24.77 20.04 -26.04
CA ALA A 379 24.77 18.99 -25.03
C ALA A 379 26.20 18.63 -24.63
N ALA A 380 26.43 18.42 -23.34
CA ALA A 380 27.64 17.79 -22.84
C ALA A 380 27.40 16.27 -22.64
N THR A 381 28.26 15.50 -23.26
CA THR A 381 28.32 14.03 -23.19
C THR A 381 29.08 13.57 -21.96
N ALA A 382 28.62 12.51 -21.30
CA ALA A 382 29.44 11.66 -20.46
C ALA A 382 29.17 10.18 -20.81
N ASP A 383 30.17 9.59 -21.41
CA ASP A 383 30.33 8.19 -21.78
C ASP A 383 30.69 7.35 -20.54
N SER A 384 30.12 6.18 -20.39
CA SER A 384 30.74 5.10 -19.63
C SER A 384 30.24 3.73 -20.09
N ALA A 385 31.08 3.05 -20.81
CA ALA A 385 30.95 1.67 -21.24
C ALA A 385 31.20 0.70 -20.07
N ILE A 386 30.33 -0.31 -19.89
CA ILE A 386 30.68 -1.51 -19.14
C ILE A 386 30.42 -2.73 -20.00
N ALA A 387 31.47 -3.56 -20.09
CA ALA A 387 31.59 -4.74 -20.92
C ALA A 387 30.65 -5.87 -20.47
N ALA A 388 30.04 -6.54 -21.45
CA ALA A 388 29.24 -7.74 -21.29
C ALA A 388 30.15 -8.98 -21.15
N ALA A 389 29.90 -9.79 -20.11
CA ALA A 389 30.39 -11.18 -20.06
C ALA A 389 29.28 -12.10 -20.56
N ALA A 390 29.51 -12.77 -21.68
CA ALA A 390 28.61 -13.74 -22.26
C ALA A 390 28.74 -15.09 -21.53
N GLY A 391 27.69 -15.45 -20.79
CA GLY A 391 27.46 -16.78 -20.25
C GLY A 391 26.40 -17.50 -21.09
N SER A 392 26.81 -18.54 -21.82
CA SER A 392 25.92 -19.42 -22.57
C SER A 392 25.02 -20.21 -21.63
N SER A 393 23.72 -19.88 -21.59
CA SER A 393 22.72 -20.71 -20.97
C SER A 393 21.76 -21.27 -22.03
N THR A 394 21.70 -22.58 -22.13
CA THR A 394 20.73 -23.35 -22.91
C THR A 394 19.30 -22.93 -22.59
N PRO A 395 18.41 -22.74 -23.57
CA PRO A 395 17.02 -22.36 -23.28
C PRO A 395 16.29 -23.54 -22.63
N SER A 396 15.94 -23.35 -21.36
CA SER A 396 14.96 -24.20 -20.70
C SER A 396 13.58 -23.82 -21.26
N THR A 397 12.95 -24.73 -21.97
CA THR A 397 11.56 -24.60 -22.46
C THR A 397 10.63 -24.55 -21.24
N SER A 398 10.32 -23.35 -20.76
CA SER A 398 9.24 -23.14 -19.79
C SER A 398 7.92 -23.29 -20.53
N THR A 399 7.23 -24.41 -20.31
CA THR A 399 5.83 -24.60 -20.71
C THR A 399 4.99 -23.57 -19.95
N THR A 400 4.50 -22.58 -20.68
CA THR A 400 3.55 -21.57 -20.18
C THR A 400 2.23 -22.26 -19.87
N SER A 401 1.97 -22.62 -18.60
CA SER A 401 0.69 -23.20 -18.19
C SER A 401 -0.32 -22.08 -17.94
N THR A 402 -1.24 -21.90 -18.86
CA THR A 402 -2.43 -21.07 -18.66
C THR A 402 -3.39 -21.84 -17.74
N SER A 403 -3.69 -21.32 -16.55
CA SER A 403 -4.71 -21.93 -15.69
C SER A 403 -6.08 -21.83 -16.36
N SER A 404 -6.76 -22.95 -16.56
CA SER A 404 -8.09 -22.99 -17.17
C SER A 404 -9.13 -22.32 -16.27
N THR A 405 -10.23 -21.84 -16.87
CA THR A 405 -11.40 -21.32 -16.13
C THR A 405 -11.92 -22.35 -15.11
N ALA A 406 -11.85 -23.65 -15.42
CA ALA A 406 -12.23 -24.74 -14.50
C ALA A 406 -11.33 -24.77 -13.26
N THR A 407 -10.01 -24.56 -13.43
CA THR A 407 -9.04 -24.50 -12.31
C THR A 407 -9.32 -23.31 -11.40
N VAL A 408 -9.57 -22.12 -11.96
CA VAL A 408 -9.93 -20.91 -11.21
C VAL A 408 -11.24 -21.10 -10.45
N SER A 409 -12.28 -21.66 -11.09
CA SER A 409 -13.57 -21.96 -10.45
C SER A 409 -13.42 -22.98 -9.31
N ARG A 410 -12.59 -24.01 -9.49
CA ARG A 410 -12.26 -24.97 -8.43
C ARG A 410 -11.56 -24.27 -7.27
N GLY A 411 -10.60 -23.39 -7.56
CA GLY A 411 -9.89 -22.61 -6.55
C GLY A 411 -10.82 -21.72 -5.73
N GLN A 412 -11.82 -21.10 -6.35
CA GLN A 412 -12.84 -20.33 -5.63
C GLN A 412 -13.68 -21.20 -4.70
N GLN A 413 -14.04 -22.42 -5.11
CA GLN A 413 -14.73 -23.39 -4.24
C GLN A 413 -13.84 -23.79 -3.06
N VAL A 414 -12.56 -24.07 -3.31
CA VAL A 414 -11.58 -24.40 -2.26
C VAL A 414 -11.44 -23.24 -1.28
N PHE A 415 -11.31 -22.00 -1.76
CA PHE A 415 -11.26 -20.80 -0.92
C PHE A 415 -12.44 -20.72 0.06
N THR A 416 -13.63 -21.01 -0.43
CA THR A 416 -14.85 -21.06 0.40
C THR A 416 -14.81 -22.22 1.41
N ASN A 417 -14.44 -23.41 0.96
CA ASN A 417 -14.53 -24.64 1.74
C ASN A 417 -13.52 -24.70 2.88
N VAL A 418 -12.28 -24.19 2.66
CA VAL A 418 -11.27 -24.15 3.74
C VAL A 418 -11.55 -23.04 4.76
N GLY A 419 -12.40 -22.07 4.42
CA GLY A 419 -12.84 -21.02 5.34
C GLY A 419 -12.18 -19.65 5.15
N CYS A 420 -11.43 -19.40 4.07
CA CYS A 420 -10.80 -18.10 3.81
C CYS A 420 -11.82 -16.96 3.77
N GLN A 421 -13.02 -17.22 3.24
CA GLN A 421 -14.11 -16.24 3.16
C GLN A 421 -14.65 -15.78 4.54
N ALA A 422 -14.29 -16.45 5.63
CA ALA A 422 -14.72 -16.05 6.96
C ALA A 422 -14.14 -14.68 7.40
N CYS A 423 -12.97 -14.32 6.86
CA CYS A 423 -12.34 -13.00 6.99
C CYS A 423 -12.36 -12.25 5.64
N HIS A 424 -12.10 -12.96 4.55
CA HIS A 424 -12.07 -12.42 3.20
C HIS A 424 -13.45 -12.50 2.53
N ALA A 425 -14.44 -11.80 3.11
CA ALA A 425 -15.81 -11.75 2.62
C ALA A 425 -15.86 -11.26 1.17
N ARG A 426 -16.55 -12.02 0.31
CA ARG A 426 -16.53 -11.76 -1.14
C ARG A 426 -17.17 -10.43 -1.51
N ASN A 427 -18.35 -10.14 -0.99
CA ASN A 427 -19.19 -9.04 -1.44
C ASN A 427 -19.33 -7.96 -0.36
N GLN A 428 -19.34 -6.71 -0.82
CA GLN A 428 -19.78 -5.54 -0.07
C GLN A 428 -20.71 -4.73 -0.96
N THR A 429 -21.55 -3.88 -0.36
CA THR A 429 -22.47 -3.00 -1.12
C THR A 429 -22.37 -1.58 -0.57
N THR A 430 -22.16 -0.63 -1.48
CA THR A 430 -22.11 0.79 -1.12
C THR A 430 -23.51 1.30 -0.76
N GLY A 431 -23.56 2.32 0.09
CA GLY A 431 -24.75 3.14 0.30
C GLY A 431 -24.85 4.25 -0.74
N LYS A 432 -25.48 5.35 -0.34
CA LYS A 432 -25.49 6.58 -1.12
C LYS A 432 -24.07 7.18 -1.11
N ALA A 433 -23.53 7.47 -2.27
CA ALA A 433 -22.20 8.03 -2.47
C ALA A 433 -22.28 9.41 -3.17
N ALA A 434 -21.23 10.20 -3.01
CA ALA A 434 -21.13 11.53 -3.60
C ALA A 434 -20.78 11.47 -5.10
N MET A 435 -19.92 10.52 -5.51
CA MET A 435 -19.49 10.38 -6.90
C MET A 435 -20.51 9.60 -7.71
N THR A 436 -20.65 9.95 -9.01
CA THR A 436 -21.54 9.24 -9.92
C THR A 436 -21.10 7.79 -10.10
N GLY A 437 -22.05 6.88 -10.27
CA GLY A 437 -21.76 5.45 -10.44
C GLY A 437 -21.33 4.69 -9.19
N GLN A 438 -21.26 5.32 -8.02
CA GLN A 438 -20.83 4.68 -6.78
C GLN A 438 -21.97 4.30 -5.81
N SER A 439 -23.18 4.77 -6.02
CA SER A 439 -24.31 4.52 -5.12
C SER A 439 -24.96 3.16 -5.36
N ASN A 440 -25.18 2.39 -4.28
CA ASN A 440 -25.83 1.08 -4.30
C ASN A 440 -25.14 0.06 -5.23
N VAL A 441 -23.81 0.13 -5.31
CA VAL A 441 -22.98 -0.78 -6.12
C VAL A 441 -22.54 -1.96 -5.25
N THR A 442 -22.78 -3.19 -5.73
CA THR A 442 -22.19 -4.40 -5.13
C THR A 442 -20.86 -4.70 -5.81
N PHE A 443 -19.81 -4.87 -5.01
CA PHE A 443 -18.44 -5.10 -5.46
C PHE A 443 -17.76 -6.21 -4.65
N GLN A 444 -16.63 -6.72 -5.13
CA GLN A 444 -15.96 -7.91 -4.58
C GLN A 444 -14.56 -7.59 -4.04
N PRO A 445 -14.45 -7.03 -2.82
CA PRO A 445 -13.15 -6.74 -2.24
C PRO A 445 -12.45 -7.98 -1.69
N TYR A 446 -13.17 -9.05 -1.38
CA TYR A 446 -12.66 -10.18 -0.62
C TYR A 446 -12.06 -9.73 0.71
N SER A 447 -12.84 -8.96 1.48
CA SER A 447 -12.51 -8.45 2.81
C SER A 447 -13.78 -8.13 3.59
N ASP A 448 -13.80 -8.41 4.87
CA ASP A 448 -14.82 -7.96 5.81
C ASP A 448 -14.46 -6.63 6.49
N PHE A 449 -13.23 -6.13 6.26
CA PHE A 449 -12.65 -4.92 6.85
C PHE A 449 -12.57 -4.94 8.38
N ALA A 450 -12.84 -6.05 9.03
CA ALA A 450 -12.59 -6.25 10.45
C ALA A 450 -11.09 -6.49 10.72
N VAL A 451 -10.67 -6.27 11.95
CA VAL A 451 -9.33 -6.64 12.43
C VAL A 451 -9.42 -7.99 13.12
N HIS A 452 -8.45 -8.86 12.79
CA HIS A 452 -8.33 -10.22 13.29
C HIS A 452 -7.01 -10.41 14.01
N ASP A 453 -7.01 -11.18 15.09
CA ASP A 453 -5.78 -11.55 15.78
C ASP A 453 -5.00 -12.58 14.96
N MET A 454 -3.85 -12.15 14.44
CA MET A 454 -2.99 -12.97 13.59
C MET A 454 -1.89 -13.70 14.37
N GLY A 455 -2.01 -13.71 15.70
CA GLY A 455 -1.08 -14.40 16.58
C GLY A 455 0.32 -13.77 16.61
N THR A 456 1.25 -14.51 17.22
CA THR A 456 2.62 -14.02 17.43
C THR A 456 3.47 -13.95 16.17
N GLY A 457 3.13 -14.74 15.14
CA GLY A 457 3.92 -14.82 13.90
C GLY A 457 3.84 -13.58 13.01
N LEU A 458 2.70 -12.88 13.04
CA LEU A 458 2.48 -11.64 12.30
C LEU A 458 2.40 -10.41 13.21
N ALA A 459 2.61 -10.55 14.52
CA ALA A 459 2.58 -9.42 15.44
C ALA A 459 3.65 -8.37 15.07
N ASP A 460 3.25 -7.10 15.03
CA ASP A 460 4.14 -5.95 14.92
C ASP A 460 4.33 -5.21 16.26
N ASN A 461 3.56 -5.59 17.29
CA ASN A 461 3.56 -4.99 18.62
C ASN A 461 3.22 -3.49 18.66
N VAL A 462 2.62 -2.96 17.61
CA VAL A 462 2.17 -1.58 17.50
C VAL A 462 0.65 -1.54 17.55
N SER A 463 0.09 -0.75 18.45
CA SER A 463 -1.37 -0.52 18.55
C SER A 463 -1.78 0.73 17.79
N GLN A 464 -2.93 0.69 17.09
CA GLN A 464 -3.52 1.86 16.43
C GLN A 464 -5.05 1.85 16.63
N GLY A 465 -5.57 2.88 17.27
CA GLY A 465 -6.96 2.89 17.74
C GLY A 465 -7.19 1.71 18.70
N ASN A 466 -8.25 0.95 18.47
CA ASN A 466 -8.58 -0.23 19.27
C ASN A 466 -7.88 -1.52 18.80
N ALA A 467 -7.13 -1.48 17.70
CA ALA A 467 -6.39 -2.63 17.20
C ALA A 467 -5.03 -2.75 17.91
N ASN A 468 -4.79 -3.88 18.56
CA ASN A 468 -3.54 -4.16 19.26
C ASN A 468 -2.41 -4.64 18.30
N GLY A 469 -1.22 -4.91 18.84
CA GLY A 469 -0.02 -5.29 18.08
C GLY A 469 -0.12 -6.62 17.32
N ARG A 470 -1.15 -7.44 17.56
CA ARG A 470 -1.39 -8.71 16.86
C ARG A 470 -2.54 -8.64 15.87
N GLN A 471 -3.35 -7.59 15.94
CA GLN A 471 -4.55 -7.44 15.11
C GLN A 471 -4.26 -6.67 13.83
N PHE A 472 -4.73 -7.22 12.71
CA PHE A 472 -4.64 -6.62 11.39
C PHE A 472 -5.97 -6.71 10.66
N ARG A 473 -6.26 -5.67 9.87
CA ARG A 473 -7.43 -5.65 8.99
C ARG A 473 -7.30 -6.74 7.92
N SER A 474 -8.39 -7.49 7.68
CA SER A 474 -8.46 -8.35 6.50
C SER A 474 -8.20 -7.51 5.24
N ALA A 475 -7.08 -7.78 4.56
CA ALA A 475 -6.71 -7.02 3.37
C ALA A 475 -7.64 -7.37 2.20
N PRO A 476 -8.11 -6.40 1.39
CA PRO A 476 -8.74 -6.70 0.11
C PRO A 476 -7.84 -7.56 -0.77
N LEU A 477 -8.42 -8.59 -1.41
CA LEU A 477 -7.65 -9.49 -2.26
C LEU A 477 -7.73 -9.15 -3.75
N TRP A 478 -8.51 -8.15 -4.15
CA TRP A 478 -8.47 -7.66 -5.52
C TRP A 478 -7.05 -7.18 -5.88
N GLY A 479 -6.59 -7.50 -7.08
CA GLY A 479 -5.25 -7.21 -7.53
C GLY A 479 -4.13 -8.05 -6.89
N VAL A 480 -4.46 -9.00 -5.97
CA VAL A 480 -3.46 -9.87 -5.35
C VAL A 480 -2.74 -10.74 -6.37
N GLY A 481 -3.39 -11.02 -7.51
CA GLY A 481 -2.83 -11.80 -8.59
C GLY A 481 -1.56 -11.23 -9.21
N GLN A 482 -1.40 -9.92 -9.17
CA GLN A 482 -0.24 -9.22 -9.71
C GLN A 482 0.67 -8.63 -8.63
N ARG A 483 0.31 -8.76 -7.35
CA ARG A 483 1.13 -8.29 -6.25
C ARG A 483 2.42 -9.10 -6.13
N LEU A 484 3.53 -8.40 -5.82
CA LEU A 484 4.86 -8.99 -5.71
C LEU A 484 5.21 -9.36 -4.26
N PHE A 485 4.80 -8.55 -3.31
CA PHE A 485 5.12 -8.72 -1.89
C PHE A 485 3.83 -8.82 -1.09
N PHE A 486 3.79 -9.77 -0.16
CA PHE A 486 2.60 -10.10 0.63
C PHE A 486 2.83 -9.87 2.12
N LEU A 487 1.72 -9.79 2.86
CA LEU A 487 1.62 -9.44 4.26
C LEU A 487 1.96 -7.96 4.52
N HIS A 488 1.72 -7.50 5.75
CA HIS A 488 1.85 -6.09 6.11
C HIS A 488 3.27 -5.53 5.96
N ASP A 489 4.28 -6.39 6.05
CA ASP A 489 5.70 -6.03 6.01
C ASP A 489 6.45 -6.52 4.76
N GLY A 490 5.73 -7.14 3.82
CA GLY A 490 6.30 -7.62 2.56
C GLY A 490 7.27 -8.80 2.72
N ARG A 491 7.17 -9.57 3.82
CA ARG A 491 8.10 -10.69 4.13
C ARG A 491 7.99 -11.90 3.21
N SER A 492 6.95 -11.97 2.38
CA SER A 492 6.75 -13.05 1.43
C SER A 492 6.53 -12.51 0.02
N ASN A 493 7.11 -13.18 -0.97
CA ASN A 493 6.86 -13.00 -2.39
C ASN A 493 6.19 -14.24 -3.03
N ASP A 494 5.72 -15.17 -2.21
CA ASP A 494 5.07 -16.41 -2.59
C ASP A 494 3.73 -16.54 -1.87
N LEU A 495 2.64 -16.81 -2.61
CA LEU A 495 1.28 -16.88 -2.07
C LEU A 495 1.06 -18.10 -1.15
N ASP A 496 1.61 -19.27 -1.48
CA ASP A 496 1.48 -20.45 -0.62
C ASP A 496 2.14 -20.17 0.73
N ARG A 497 3.33 -19.58 0.72
CA ARG A 497 4.03 -19.15 1.93
C ARG A 497 3.24 -18.09 2.70
N ALA A 498 2.71 -17.09 2.01
CA ALA A 498 1.90 -16.04 2.65
C ALA A 498 0.65 -16.62 3.31
N ILE A 499 -0.06 -17.57 2.65
CA ILE A 499 -1.21 -18.28 3.23
C ILE A 499 -0.78 -19.00 4.52
N ARG A 500 0.28 -19.78 4.49
CA ARG A 500 0.75 -20.55 5.67
C ARG A 500 1.17 -19.66 6.82
N GLN A 501 1.72 -18.47 6.54
CA GLN A 501 2.15 -17.51 7.57
C GLN A 501 0.98 -16.87 8.35
N HIS A 502 -0.26 -17.09 7.92
CA HIS A 502 -1.44 -16.73 8.73
C HIS A 502 -1.56 -17.56 10.02
N ALA A 503 -0.92 -18.72 10.09
CA ALA A 503 -0.94 -19.57 11.29
C ALA A 503 0.23 -19.26 12.22
N SER A 504 -0.08 -19.06 13.49
CA SER A 504 0.90 -18.98 14.57
C SER A 504 0.20 -19.10 15.92
N ASN A 505 0.97 -19.13 17.01
CA ASN A 505 0.39 -19.20 18.35
C ASN A 505 -0.57 -18.01 18.60
N GLY A 506 -1.83 -18.33 18.88
CA GLY A 506 -2.90 -17.37 19.14
C GLY A 506 -3.56 -16.77 17.88
N SER A 507 -3.22 -17.22 16.67
CA SER A 507 -3.88 -16.72 15.45
C SER A 507 -5.30 -17.28 15.29
N GLU A 508 -6.24 -16.39 14.97
CA GLU A 508 -7.61 -16.77 14.59
C GLU A 508 -7.67 -17.60 13.29
N ALA A 509 -6.66 -17.48 12.43
CA ALA A 509 -6.60 -18.21 11.16
C ALA A 509 -6.13 -19.67 11.30
N ASN A 510 -5.75 -20.14 12.49
CA ASN A 510 -5.19 -21.48 12.69
C ASN A 510 -6.10 -22.61 12.16
N GLY A 511 -7.41 -22.50 12.39
CA GLY A 511 -8.38 -23.48 11.88
C GLY A 511 -8.42 -23.53 10.35
N VAL A 512 -8.42 -22.37 9.71
CA VAL A 512 -8.41 -22.23 8.24
C VAL A 512 -7.12 -22.81 7.64
N ILE A 513 -5.97 -22.49 8.25
CA ILE A 513 -4.67 -22.97 7.75
C ILE A 513 -4.51 -24.47 8.01
N SER A 514 -5.09 -25.01 9.07
CA SER A 514 -5.17 -26.47 9.28
C SER A 514 -5.92 -27.14 8.13
N ASN A 515 -7.09 -26.61 7.73
CA ASN A 515 -7.86 -27.10 6.59
C ASN A 515 -7.05 -26.98 5.28
N TYR A 516 -6.38 -25.85 5.05
CA TYR A 516 -5.52 -25.64 3.88
C TYR A 516 -4.39 -26.68 3.80
N ASN A 517 -3.75 -26.99 4.91
CA ASN A 517 -2.63 -27.93 4.96
C ASN A 517 -3.07 -29.38 4.67
N GLN A 518 -4.34 -29.71 4.87
CA GLN A 518 -4.91 -31.03 4.57
C GLN A 518 -5.30 -31.20 3.08
N LEU A 519 -5.30 -30.11 2.31
CA LEU A 519 -5.62 -30.18 0.88
C LEU A 519 -4.57 -30.98 0.09
N GLY A 520 -5.03 -31.72 -0.90
CA GLY A 520 -4.17 -32.27 -1.94
C GLY A 520 -3.50 -31.19 -2.79
N LEU A 521 -2.43 -31.54 -3.48
CA LEU A 521 -1.64 -30.61 -4.31
C LEU A 521 -2.52 -29.87 -5.35
N THR A 522 -3.39 -30.61 -6.05
CA THR A 522 -4.28 -30.04 -7.08
C THR A 522 -5.19 -28.94 -6.54
N ASP A 523 -5.77 -29.14 -5.35
CA ASP A 523 -6.66 -28.16 -4.74
C ASP A 523 -5.88 -26.92 -4.25
N ARG A 524 -4.68 -27.11 -3.70
CA ARG A 524 -3.80 -25.98 -3.34
C ARG A 524 -3.39 -25.18 -4.58
N GLN A 525 -3.01 -25.85 -5.67
CA GLN A 525 -2.71 -25.18 -6.94
C GLN A 525 -3.92 -24.45 -7.51
N SER A 526 -5.11 -25.03 -7.43
CA SER A 526 -6.34 -24.39 -7.86
C SER A 526 -6.66 -23.15 -7.03
N LEU A 527 -6.47 -23.20 -5.71
CA LEU A 527 -6.65 -22.04 -4.83
C LEU A 527 -5.68 -20.90 -5.19
N VAL A 528 -4.41 -21.22 -5.39
CA VAL A 528 -3.40 -20.21 -5.78
C VAL A 528 -3.74 -19.66 -7.17
N ALA A 529 -4.16 -20.48 -8.13
CA ALA A 529 -4.60 -20.02 -9.45
C ALA A 529 -5.80 -19.07 -9.35
N PHE A 530 -6.75 -19.33 -8.46
CA PHE A 530 -7.86 -18.41 -8.19
C PHE A 530 -7.35 -17.07 -7.61
N LEU A 531 -6.47 -17.08 -6.62
CA LEU A 531 -5.91 -15.87 -6.04
C LEU A 531 -5.10 -15.08 -7.07
N ARG A 532 -4.35 -15.77 -7.93
CA ARG A 532 -3.61 -15.14 -9.03
C ARG A 532 -4.53 -14.60 -10.14
N SER A 533 -5.78 -15.02 -10.19
CA SER A 533 -6.78 -14.46 -11.12
C SER A 533 -7.44 -13.17 -10.61
N LEU A 534 -7.37 -12.90 -9.30
CA LEU A 534 -7.87 -11.67 -8.69
C LEU A 534 -6.86 -10.51 -8.94
#